data_581966a0c5235b7ca8c06c81a9b46f4c
#
_entry.id   581966a0c5235b7ca8c06c81a9b46f4c
#
_cell.length_a   1.000
_cell.length_b   1.000
_cell.length_c   1.000
_cell.angle_alpha   90.00
_cell.angle_beta   90.00
_cell.angle_gamma   90.00
#
_symmetry.space_group_name_H-M   'P 1'
#
loop_
_entity.id
_entity.type
_entity.pdbx_description
1 polymer ?
#
loop_
_entity_poly.entity_id
_entity_poly.type
_entity_poly.pdbx_seq_one_letter_code
_entity_poly.pdbx_strand_id
1 'polypeptide(L)'
;MAKKSKAISHTDEVLSQAFLSPLAQNVKFKKELQEVEKYYQYFDGFDVTDMNSDYGQTWKIKEEGLDYVPTREIRNFVKQLIKKQARFMMGNEPELTFNSLVQSQDKVAENKRILFDDILNKAKFWSKAANALVDATVGKRVLMLVLGNEGQEIDVQFYSMPQFTYIVDPKDPSRLLAVDIVYQDERTKGMEAESQLWHHYRYEMKASASESGIADALKDDEEECWLTYTLTDGEANQIYVTEEGTTTIKKTEAKLIQITDNLGNPVEVPLTVQESASTGLSEIPCRVILNEPLTNDIYGSSDVKDLITIGDNYNRTVSDLRDALKFKMFEQPVVIDGSSQSLKGMKIAPNALVDIKSDRTAAIGGSGSARQAQVTTISGTFNFLPAAQYYLDEAKKAMYELMDQPLPEKVQNAPSGIAMQFLFYDLMSRCDSKWVEWDSAIQWMVSMIEEILAKVNVDLGVLPDEIKNSYSALTTLSIEHKYPLPSDEASARQVALNEVQTNVRSHQAYIEEFSKKEQADKEWNRILEEQAQLDEVTAGALPQLAQELDEQEIEDEQERPEETDEEASGSEHKDEHDGEDVERDI
;
A
#
# COMPACT_ATOMS: atom_id res chain seq x y z
N MET A 1 20.77 5.00 36.76
CA MET A 1 20.49 4.28 35.50
C MET A 1 19.92 5.29 34.54
N ALA A 2 20.65 5.63 33.49
CA ALA A 2 20.18 6.57 32.46
C ALA A 2 18.97 5.95 31.77
N LYS A 3 17.82 6.63 31.78
CA LYS A 3 16.68 6.29 30.92
C LYS A 3 17.18 6.34 29.47
N LYS A 4 17.32 5.19 28.83
CA LYS A 4 17.47 5.15 27.37
C LYS A 4 16.26 5.86 26.81
N SER A 5 16.46 6.96 26.11
CA SER A 5 15.40 7.60 25.35
C SER A 5 14.85 6.57 24.37
N LYS A 6 13.57 6.26 24.47
CA LYS A 6 12.84 5.41 23.55
C LYS A 6 12.92 6.09 22.17
N ALA A 7 13.29 5.36 21.14
CA ALA A 7 13.11 5.85 19.78
C ALA A 7 11.59 5.91 19.53
N ILE A 8 11.05 7.12 19.48
CA ILE A 8 9.63 7.36 19.19
C ILE A 8 9.41 6.98 17.72
N SER A 9 8.45 6.11 17.41
CA SER A 9 8.09 5.83 16.03
C SER A 9 7.37 7.05 15.44
N HIS A 10 7.46 7.22 14.11
CA HIS A 10 6.71 8.28 13.41
C HIS A 10 5.20 8.19 13.72
N THR A 11 4.68 6.99 13.84
CA THR A 11 3.28 6.70 14.14
C THR A 11 2.88 7.13 15.55
N ASP A 12 3.69 6.80 16.56
CA ASP A 12 3.47 7.26 17.95
C ASP A 12 3.45 8.78 18.02
N GLU A 13 4.23 9.42 17.19
CA GLU A 13 4.37 10.85 17.13
C GLU A 13 3.14 11.52 16.50
N VAL A 14 2.68 11.04 15.32
CA VAL A 14 1.45 11.53 14.67
C VAL A 14 0.26 11.34 15.59
N LEU A 15 0.15 10.19 16.25
CA LEU A 15 -0.93 9.90 17.19
C LEU A 15 -0.90 10.82 18.42
N SER A 16 0.27 11.03 19.03
CA SER A 16 0.39 11.92 20.19
C SER A 16 0.03 13.36 19.82
N GLN A 17 0.43 13.81 18.63
CA GLN A 17 0.04 15.11 18.08
C GLN A 17 -1.47 15.20 17.89
N ALA A 18 -2.10 14.15 17.34
CA ALA A 18 -3.53 14.14 17.11
C ALA A 18 -4.35 14.28 18.41
N PHE A 19 -3.91 13.67 19.52
CA PHE A 19 -4.56 13.85 20.82
C PHE A 19 -4.40 15.25 21.40
N LEU A 20 -3.33 15.94 21.06
CA LEU A 20 -3.09 17.33 21.45
C LEU A 20 -3.73 18.33 20.49
N SER A 21 -4.12 17.86 19.30
CA SER A 21 -4.73 18.67 18.26
C SER A 21 -6.08 19.30 18.69
N PRO A 22 -6.41 20.51 18.20
CA PRO A 22 -7.74 21.08 18.35
C PRO A 22 -8.89 20.18 17.90
N LEU A 23 -8.64 19.26 16.95
CA LEU A 23 -9.63 18.28 16.49
C LEU A 23 -10.08 17.33 17.61
N ALA A 24 -9.21 16.99 18.55
CA ALA A 24 -9.51 16.09 19.67
C ALA A 24 -10.54 16.67 20.66
N GLN A 25 -10.94 17.93 20.52
CA GLN A 25 -12.05 18.50 21.27
C GLN A 25 -13.40 17.91 20.86
N ASN A 26 -13.52 17.38 19.63
CA ASN A 26 -14.70 16.64 19.19
C ASN A 26 -14.75 15.25 19.83
N VAL A 27 -15.77 15.00 20.65
CA VAL A 27 -15.92 13.75 21.41
C VAL A 27 -16.01 12.51 20.51
N LYS A 28 -16.66 12.62 19.33
CA LYS A 28 -16.77 11.49 18.38
C LYS A 28 -15.42 11.19 17.76
N PHE A 29 -14.72 12.22 17.31
CA PHE A 29 -13.38 12.09 16.74
C PHE A 29 -12.38 11.52 17.77
N LYS A 30 -12.45 11.99 19.01
CA LYS A 30 -11.58 11.45 20.07
C LYS A 30 -11.78 9.96 20.34
N LYS A 31 -13.02 9.48 20.30
CA LYS A 31 -13.30 8.04 20.45
C LYS A 31 -12.75 7.24 19.28
N GLU A 32 -12.94 7.73 18.08
CA GLU A 32 -12.42 7.09 16.88
C GLU A 32 -10.89 7.11 16.87
N LEU A 33 -10.28 8.20 17.30
CA LEU A 33 -8.84 8.35 17.43
C LEU A 33 -8.26 7.30 18.41
N GLN A 34 -8.91 7.01 19.54
CA GLN A 34 -8.50 5.95 20.47
C GLN A 34 -8.56 4.55 19.83
N GLU A 35 -9.55 4.30 18.97
CA GLU A 35 -9.65 3.05 18.23
C GLU A 35 -8.51 2.93 17.21
N VAL A 36 -8.26 3.98 16.45
CA VAL A 36 -7.23 4.04 15.40
C VAL A 36 -5.83 3.99 16.02
N GLU A 37 -5.61 4.64 17.17
CA GLU A 37 -4.37 4.53 17.93
C GLU A 37 -4.01 3.06 18.21
N LYS A 38 -4.99 2.28 18.65
CA LYS A 38 -4.80 0.85 18.86
C LYS A 38 -4.36 0.13 17.58
N TYR A 39 -4.96 0.44 16.42
CA TYR A 39 -4.57 -0.17 15.16
C TYR A 39 -3.14 0.16 14.75
N TYR A 40 -2.73 1.41 14.92
CA TYR A 40 -1.34 1.82 14.63
C TYR A 40 -0.35 1.16 15.59
N GLN A 41 -0.68 0.99 16.87
CA GLN A 41 0.13 0.25 17.83
C GLN A 41 0.33 -1.21 17.40
N TYR A 42 -0.71 -1.89 16.92
CA TYR A 42 -0.59 -3.24 16.37
C TYR A 42 0.24 -3.28 15.08
N PHE A 43 0.10 -2.29 14.24
CA PHE A 43 0.89 -2.19 13.01
C PHE A 43 2.38 -1.96 13.29
N ASP A 44 2.75 -1.06 14.17
CA ASP A 44 4.16 -0.77 14.48
C ASP A 44 4.85 -1.87 15.29
N GLY A 45 4.07 -2.65 15.99
CA GLY A 45 4.56 -3.60 16.95
C GLY A 45 4.87 -2.90 18.29
N PHE A 46 4.40 -3.50 19.36
CA PHE A 46 4.51 -2.93 20.68
C PHE A 46 5.93 -2.97 21.21
N ASP A 47 6.28 -1.96 21.98
CA ASP A 47 7.46 -2.02 22.81
C ASP A 47 7.20 -2.93 24.01
N VAL A 48 7.65 -4.17 23.91
CA VAL A 48 7.55 -5.15 25.02
C VAL A 48 8.29 -4.74 26.28
N THR A 49 9.10 -3.68 26.21
CA THR A 49 9.81 -3.12 27.36
C THR A 49 8.98 -2.07 28.08
N ASP A 50 7.92 -1.54 27.46
CA ASP A 50 7.02 -0.59 28.08
C ASP A 50 6.04 -1.32 29.00
N MET A 51 6.19 -1.10 30.29
CA MET A 51 5.35 -1.71 31.34
C MET A 51 3.93 -1.16 31.36
N ASN A 52 3.67 -0.03 30.71
CA ASN A 52 2.36 0.62 30.63
C ASN A 52 1.64 0.32 29.29
N SER A 53 2.28 -0.43 28.41
CA SER A 53 1.68 -0.81 27.14
C SER A 53 0.47 -1.73 27.38
N ASP A 54 -0.69 -1.31 26.90
CA ASP A 54 -1.95 -2.09 26.94
C ASP A 54 -1.94 -3.30 26.01
N TYR A 55 -0.79 -3.62 25.42
CA TYR A 55 -0.63 -4.74 24.52
C TYR A 55 -1.01 -6.04 25.21
N GLY A 56 -2.07 -6.57 24.70
CA GLY A 56 -2.66 -7.75 25.26
C GLY A 56 -3.00 -7.50 26.74
N GLN A 57 -4.13 -6.88 27.03
CA GLN A 57 -4.64 -6.75 28.42
C GLN A 57 -4.64 -8.09 29.18
N THR A 58 -4.46 -9.18 28.46
CA THR A 58 -4.28 -10.54 28.97
C THR A 58 -2.84 -10.84 29.43
N TRP A 59 -1.86 -10.01 29.10
CA TRP A 59 -0.46 -10.21 29.46
C TRP A 59 -0.11 -9.43 30.71
N LYS A 60 -0.52 -9.94 31.84
CA LYS A 60 -0.10 -9.38 33.11
C LYS A 60 1.41 -9.48 33.23
N ILE A 61 2.06 -8.35 33.48
CA ILE A 61 3.52 -8.23 33.59
C ILE A 61 4.01 -9.00 34.81
N LYS A 62 3.19 -9.05 35.83
CA LYS A 62 3.48 -9.74 37.08
C LYS A 62 2.16 -10.30 37.61
N GLU A 63 1.96 -11.60 37.53
CA GLU A 63 0.90 -12.24 38.29
C GLU A 63 1.37 -12.37 39.74
N GLU A 64 0.53 -12.02 40.70
CA GLU A 64 0.79 -12.28 42.11
C GLU A 64 1.07 -13.77 42.29
N GLY A 65 2.28 -14.10 42.76
CA GLY A 65 2.72 -15.48 42.98
C GLY A 65 3.71 -16.06 41.97
N LEU A 66 4.08 -15.32 40.92
CA LEU A 66 5.16 -15.72 40.01
C LEU A 66 6.51 -15.10 40.44
N ASP A 67 7.50 -15.95 40.63
CA ASP A 67 8.88 -15.52 40.97
C ASP A 67 9.74 -15.22 39.72
N TYR A 68 9.15 -15.17 38.54
CA TYR A 68 9.85 -14.89 37.29
C TYR A 68 9.05 -13.91 36.40
N VAL A 69 9.77 -13.29 35.48
CA VAL A 69 9.16 -12.41 34.47
C VAL A 69 8.85 -13.26 33.23
N PRO A 70 7.59 -13.40 32.84
CA PRO A 70 7.21 -14.13 31.62
C PRO A 70 7.88 -13.55 30.39
N THR A 71 8.26 -14.42 29.47
CA THR A 71 8.81 -13.99 28.18
C THR A 71 7.73 -13.33 27.36
N ARG A 72 8.11 -12.28 26.64
CA ARG A 72 7.28 -11.61 25.64
C ARG A 72 8.01 -11.66 24.30
N GLU A 73 7.45 -12.41 23.38
CA GLU A 73 7.94 -12.50 22.00
C GLU A 73 6.81 -12.07 21.07
N ILE A 74 7.08 -11.05 20.24
CA ILE A 74 6.11 -10.53 19.31
C ILE A 74 6.60 -10.81 17.90
N ARG A 75 5.75 -11.45 17.11
CA ARG A 75 5.88 -11.61 15.67
C ARG A 75 4.83 -10.75 15.01
N ASN A 76 5.27 -9.64 14.40
CA ASN A 76 4.37 -8.67 13.81
C ASN A 76 3.91 -9.09 12.41
N PHE A 77 2.94 -9.99 12.34
CA PHE A 77 2.30 -10.38 11.08
C PHE A 77 1.45 -9.24 10.50
N VAL A 78 0.83 -8.40 11.33
CA VAL A 78 0.00 -7.28 10.88
C VAL A 78 0.78 -6.39 9.92
N LYS A 79 1.94 -5.90 10.35
CA LYS A 79 2.81 -5.04 9.53
C LYS A 79 3.28 -5.74 8.26
N GLN A 80 3.62 -7.02 8.37
CA GLN A 80 4.10 -7.81 7.23
C GLN A 80 3.02 -7.97 6.16
N LEU A 81 1.81 -8.35 6.56
CA LEU A 81 0.70 -8.63 5.65
C LEU A 81 0.19 -7.35 4.97
N ILE A 82 0.00 -6.26 5.74
CA ILE A 82 -0.44 -4.97 5.20
C ILE A 82 0.60 -4.40 4.23
N LYS A 83 1.88 -4.39 4.58
CA LYS A 83 2.92 -3.91 3.67
C LYS A 83 3.07 -4.78 2.42
N LYS A 84 2.84 -6.09 2.53
CA LYS A 84 2.85 -6.98 1.37
C LYS A 84 1.70 -6.66 0.43
N GLN A 85 0.49 -6.45 0.95
CA GLN A 85 -0.68 -6.03 0.19
C GLN A 85 -0.45 -4.68 -0.52
N ALA A 86 0.06 -3.68 0.20
CA ALA A 86 0.33 -2.36 -0.38
C ALA A 86 1.36 -2.41 -1.52
N ARG A 87 2.44 -3.20 -1.34
CA ARG A 87 3.43 -3.43 -2.42
C ARG A 87 2.85 -4.21 -3.59
N PHE A 88 1.93 -5.11 -3.35
CA PHE A 88 1.29 -5.88 -4.41
C PHE A 88 0.33 -5.01 -5.22
N MET A 89 -0.42 -4.13 -4.56
CA MET A 89 -1.40 -3.24 -5.19
C MET A 89 -0.74 -2.06 -5.92
N MET A 90 0.19 -1.34 -5.27
CA MET A 90 0.81 -0.10 -5.78
C MET A 90 2.32 -0.22 -6.00
N GLY A 91 2.87 -1.42 -6.09
CA GLY A 91 4.30 -1.63 -6.35
C GLY A 91 4.69 -1.34 -7.79
N ASN A 92 3.77 -1.54 -8.72
CA ASN A 92 3.86 -1.09 -10.10
C ASN A 92 2.88 0.07 -10.29
N GLU A 93 3.34 1.12 -10.92
CA GLU A 93 2.50 2.28 -11.23
C GLU A 93 1.43 1.89 -12.23
N PRO A 94 0.13 2.17 -11.97
CA PRO A 94 -0.94 1.99 -12.95
C PRO A 94 -0.71 2.82 -14.20
N GLU A 95 -1.19 2.35 -15.33
CA GLU A 95 -1.13 3.11 -16.58
C GLU A 95 -2.39 3.95 -16.73
N LEU A 96 -2.20 5.28 -16.85
CA LEU A 96 -3.26 6.23 -17.10
C LEU A 96 -3.37 6.46 -18.60
N THR A 97 -4.49 6.10 -19.21
CA THR A 97 -4.76 6.29 -20.63
C THR A 97 -5.94 7.25 -20.80
N PHE A 98 -5.70 8.33 -21.55
CA PHE A 98 -6.74 9.27 -21.94
C PHE A 98 -7.26 8.92 -23.32
N ASN A 99 -8.54 8.55 -23.41
CA ASN A 99 -9.18 8.22 -24.66
C ASN A 99 -10.00 9.41 -25.16
N SER A 100 -9.72 9.86 -26.39
CA SER A 100 -10.47 10.97 -26.98
C SER A 100 -11.91 10.55 -27.29
N LEU A 101 -12.86 11.41 -26.97
CA LEU A 101 -14.25 11.24 -27.36
C LEU A 101 -14.49 11.57 -28.85
N VAL A 102 -13.50 12.18 -29.53
CA VAL A 102 -13.57 12.59 -30.93
C VAL A 102 -12.39 11.99 -31.68
N GLN A 103 -12.63 11.13 -32.65
CA GLN A 103 -11.61 10.38 -33.43
C GLN A 103 -10.49 11.22 -34.06
N SER A 104 -10.68 12.54 -34.20
CA SER A 104 -9.65 13.44 -34.77
C SER A 104 -8.71 14.03 -33.71
N GLN A 105 -8.86 13.70 -32.43
CA GLN A 105 -8.12 14.32 -31.31
C GLN A 105 -7.22 13.34 -30.53
N ASP A 106 -6.87 12.21 -31.12
CA ASP A 106 -6.00 11.21 -30.45
C ASP A 106 -4.65 11.79 -30.04
N LYS A 107 -4.07 12.68 -30.88
CA LYS A 107 -2.83 13.39 -30.56
C LYS A 107 -2.97 14.32 -29.35
N VAL A 108 -4.14 14.95 -29.18
CA VAL A 108 -4.40 15.83 -28.03
C VAL A 108 -4.56 15.02 -26.76
N ALA A 109 -5.20 13.86 -26.84
CA ALA A 109 -5.33 12.92 -25.73
C ALA A 109 -3.94 12.40 -25.27
N GLU A 110 -3.05 12.10 -26.22
CA GLU A 110 -1.67 11.73 -25.92
C GLU A 110 -0.86 12.88 -25.28
N ASN A 111 -1.03 14.10 -25.77
CA ASN A 111 -0.43 15.27 -25.15
C ASN A 111 -0.93 15.47 -23.72
N LYS A 112 -2.22 15.23 -23.46
CA LYS A 112 -2.82 15.28 -22.12
C LYS A 112 -2.21 14.22 -21.22
N ARG A 113 -2.01 12.99 -21.70
CA ARG A 113 -1.32 11.93 -20.97
C ARG A 113 0.07 12.37 -20.54
N ILE A 114 0.87 12.94 -21.48
CA ILE A 114 2.21 13.43 -21.19
C ILE A 114 2.19 14.55 -20.14
N LEU A 115 1.22 15.46 -20.19
CA LEU A 115 1.06 16.54 -19.20
C LEU A 115 0.80 15.98 -17.81
N PHE A 116 -0.15 15.04 -17.69
CA PHE A 116 -0.49 14.45 -16.40
C PHE A 116 0.63 13.58 -15.85
N ASP A 117 1.34 12.81 -16.70
CA ASP A 117 2.51 12.05 -16.30
C ASP A 117 3.60 12.97 -15.71
N ASP A 118 3.85 14.13 -16.33
CA ASP A 118 4.83 15.12 -15.82
C ASP A 118 4.40 15.70 -14.47
N ILE A 119 3.12 16.11 -14.33
CA ILE A 119 2.56 16.64 -13.07
C ILE A 119 2.68 15.61 -11.95
N LEU A 120 2.24 14.36 -12.18
CA LEU A 120 2.24 13.30 -11.17
C LEU A 120 3.67 12.89 -10.79
N ASN A 121 4.61 12.87 -11.74
CA ASN A 121 6.01 12.59 -11.47
C ASN A 121 6.66 13.68 -10.61
N LYS A 122 6.43 14.97 -10.91
CA LYS A 122 6.90 16.09 -10.10
C LYS A 122 6.31 16.05 -8.69
N ALA A 123 5.03 15.81 -8.57
CA ALA A 123 4.35 15.65 -7.29
C ALA A 123 4.77 14.37 -6.52
N LYS A 124 5.51 13.42 -7.15
CA LYS A 124 5.85 12.10 -6.61
C LYS A 124 4.61 11.33 -6.13
N PHE A 125 3.54 11.44 -6.89
CA PHE A 125 2.20 10.97 -6.52
C PHE A 125 2.20 9.50 -6.11
N TRP A 126 2.69 8.59 -6.96
CA TRP A 126 2.62 7.14 -6.72
C TRP A 126 3.38 6.70 -5.46
N SER A 127 4.53 7.33 -5.20
CA SER A 127 5.29 7.06 -3.95
C SER A 127 4.52 7.50 -2.71
N LYS A 128 3.86 8.67 -2.77
CA LYS A 128 3.01 9.16 -1.68
C LYS A 128 1.74 8.31 -1.52
N ALA A 129 1.10 7.93 -2.64
CA ALA A 129 -0.10 7.09 -2.67
C ALA A 129 0.13 5.70 -2.08
N ALA A 130 1.28 5.07 -2.37
CA ALA A 130 1.62 3.77 -1.79
C ALA A 130 1.74 3.82 -0.25
N ASN A 131 2.29 4.91 0.31
CA ASN A 131 2.31 5.11 1.75
C ASN A 131 0.91 5.42 2.30
N ALA A 132 0.15 6.26 1.60
CA ALA A 132 -1.22 6.61 1.96
C ALA A 132 -2.16 5.39 1.95
N LEU A 133 -1.94 4.42 1.05
CA LEU A 133 -2.67 3.15 1.07
C LEU A 133 -2.43 2.37 2.37
N VAL A 134 -1.18 2.34 2.86
CA VAL A 134 -0.89 1.71 4.16
C VAL A 134 -1.63 2.45 5.28
N ASP A 135 -1.60 3.78 5.28
CA ASP A 135 -2.30 4.60 6.27
C ASP A 135 -3.83 4.41 6.21
N ALA A 136 -4.41 4.34 5.00
CA ALA A 136 -5.84 4.05 4.84
C ALA A 136 -6.20 2.66 5.36
N THR A 137 -5.38 1.64 5.04
CA THR A 137 -5.59 0.26 5.47
C THR A 137 -5.53 0.10 6.99
N VAL A 138 -4.63 0.84 7.67
CA VAL A 138 -4.51 0.84 9.13
C VAL A 138 -5.52 1.78 9.77
N GLY A 139 -5.59 3.03 9.30
CA GLY A 139 -6.32 4.14 9.89
C GLY A 139 -7.75 4.30 9.37
N LYS A 140 -8.28 3.36 8.58
CA LYS A 140 -9.61 3.34 7.98
C LYS A 140 -9.77 4.24 6.76
N ARG A 141 -9.07 5.36 6.68
CA ARG A 141 -9.17 6.35 5.60
C ARG A 141 -7.96 7.27 5.53
N VAL A 142 -7.81 7.90 4.41
CA VAL A 142 -6.80 8.92 4.14
C VAL A 142 -7.43 10.07 3.37
N LEU A 143 -6.94 11.28 3.60
CA LEU A 143 -7.35 12.47 2.84
C LEU A 143 -6.29 12.76 1.78
N MET A 144 -6.73 12.93 0.54
CA MET A 144 -5.92 13.46 -0.57
C MET A 144 -6.26 14.94 -0.75
N LEU A 145 -5.26 15.79 -0.80
CA LEU A 145 -5.37 17.24 -1.05
C LEU A 145 -4.58 17.58 -2.31
N VAL A 146 -5.21 18.24 -3.27
CA VAL A 146 -4.57 18.76 -4.48
C VAL A 146 -4.33 20.25 -4.28
N LEU A 147 -3.06 20.65 -4.38
CA LEU A 147 -2.62 22.04 -4.21
C LEU A 147 -2.16 22.61 -5.54
N GLY A 148 -2.72 23.77 -5.91
CA GLY A 148 -2.26 24.56 -7.04
C GLY A 148 -2.24 26.03 -6.64
N ASN A 149 -1.04 26.56 -6.44
CA ASN A 149 -0.84 27.97 -6.13
C ASN A 149 -0.25 28.70 -7.34
N GLU A 150 -0.52 29.99 -7.45
CA GLU A 150 0.01 30.82 -8.54
C GLU A 150 1.55 30.82 -8.56
N GLY A 151 2.12 30.49 -9.72
CA GLY A 151 3.58 30.42 -9.92
C GLY A 151 4.26 29.25 -9.23
N GLN A 152 3.51 28.26 -8.70
CA GLN A 152 4.06 27.04 -8.12
C GLN A 152 3.63 25.82 -8.94
N GLU A 153 4.37 24.73 -8.81
CA GLU A 153 3.99 23.43 -9.37
C GLU A 153 2.78 22.86 -8.61
N ILE A 154 1.97 22.04 -9.29
CA ILE A 154 0.87 21.30 -8.64
C ILE A 154 1.47 20.25 -7.72
N ASP A 155 1.01 20.20 -6.47
CA ASP A 155 1.39 19.17 -5.50
C ASP A 155 0.17 18.39 -5.04
N VAL A 156 0.36 17.10 -4.77
CA VAL A 156 -0.66 16.24 -4.17
C VAL A 156 -0.13 15.74 -2.83
N GLN A 157 -0.89 16.02 -1.77
CA GLN A 157 -0.55 15.66 -0.41
C GLN A 157 -1.56 14.69 0.16
N PHE A 158 -1.10 13.84 1.06
CA PHE A 158 -1.96 12.90 1.79
C PHE A 158 -1.85 13.15 3.28
N TYR A 159 -2.98 13.05 3.97
CA TYR A 159 -3.07 13.17 5.41
C TYR A 159 -3.71 11.92 5.98
N SER A 160 -3.10 11.35 7.02
CA SER A 160 -3.64 10.20 7.73
C SER A 160 -4.84 10.61 8.59
N MET A 161 -5.71 9.65 8.93
CA MET A 161 -6.96 9.89 9.69
C MET A 161 -6.78 10.78 10.93
N PRO A 162 -5.71 10.67 11.74
CA PRO A 162 -5.53 11.51 12.92
C PRO A 162 -5.34 13.01 12.63
N GLN A 163 -5.05 13.39 11.40
CA GLN A 163 -4.68 14.76 11.01
C GLN A 163 -5.84 15.56 10.42
N PHE A 164 -6.99 14.94 10.18
CA PHE A 164 -8.11 15.64 9.56
C PHE A 164 -9.49 15.20 10.07
N THR A 165 -10.45 16.09 9.96
CA THR A 165 -11.88 15.79 10.08
C THR A 165 -12.63 16.40 8.91
N TYR A 166 -13.83 15.90 8.64
CA TYR A 166 -14.63 16.37 7.52
C TYR A 166 -16.12 16.25 7.78
N ILE A 167 -16.88 17.02 7.01
CA ILE A 167 -18.33 17.03 6.98
C ILE A 167 -18.75 16.77 5.53
N VAL A 168 -19.60 15.76 5.33
CA VAL A 168 -20.15 15.41 4.03
C VAL A 168 -21.55 15.95 3.85
N ASP A 169 -22.00 16.08 2.61
CA ASP A 169 -23.38 16.38 2.29
C ASP A 169 -24.28 15.18 2.69
N PRO A 170 -25.32 15.37 3.51
CA PRO A 170 -26.24 14.29 3.88
C PRO A 170 -26.97 13.65 2.68
N LYS A 171 -27.07 14.33 1.55
CA LYS A 171 -27.71 13.82 0.33
C LYS A 171 -26.71 13.07 -0.56
N ASP A 172 -25.48 13.50 -0.57
CA ASP A 172 -24.40 12.93 -1.35
C ASP A 172 -23.13 12.78 -0.49
N PRO A 173 -22.89 11.63 0.13
CA PRO A 173 -21.71 11.40 0.96
C PRO A 173 -20.38 11.55 0.23
N SER A 174 -20.36 11.57 -1.10
CA SER A 174 -19.15 11.79 -1.88
C SER A 174 -18.72 13.26 -1.91
N ARG A 175 -19.66 14.20 -1.64
CA ARG A 175 -19.43 15.64 -1.63
C ARG A 175 -19.03 16.12 -0.24
N LEU A 176 -17.89 16.81 -0.16
CA LEU A 176 -17.41 17.41 1.08
C LEU A 176 -17.99 18.83 1.24
N LEU A 177 -18.53 19.14 2.42
CA LEU A 177 -19.00 20.48 2.79
C LEU A 177 -17.95 21.26 3.59
N ALA A 178 -17.18 20.57 4.42
CA ALA A 178 -16.05 21.16 5.14
C ALA A 178 -14.98 20.11 5.42
N VAL A 179 -13.73 20.54 5.43
CA VAL A 179 -12.57 19.73 5.80
C VAL A 179 -11.66 20.56 6.70
N ASP A 180 -11.29 20.00 7.83
CA ASP A 180 -10.32 20.57 8.75
C ASP A 180 -9.05 19.71 8.74
N ILE A 181 -7.91 20.30 8.41
CA ILE A 181 -6.59 19.65 8.40
C ILE A 181 -5.73 20.33 9.47
N VAL A 182 -5.16 19.54 10.38
CA VAL A 182 -4.36 20.07 11.49
C VAL A 182 -3.08 19.27 11.62
N TYR A 183 -1.94 19.97 11.62
CA TYR A 183 -0.65 19.36 11.89
C TYR A 183 0.27 20.29 12.68
N GLN A 184 1.20 19.72 13.43
CA GLN A 184 2.18 20.45 14.21
C GLN A 184 3.38 20.85 13.33
N ASP A 185 3.89 22.07 13.55
CA ASP A 185 5.16 22.49 12.94
C ASP A 185 6.33 21.70 13.58
N GLU A 186 7.07 21.00 12.72
CA GLU A 186 8.19 20.16 13.17
C GLU A 186 9.27 20.94 13.91
N ARG A 187 9.44 22.22 13.63
CA ARG A 187 10.43 23.09 14.27
C ARG A 187 10.14 23.32 15.75
N THR A 188 8.87 23.24 16.14
CA THR A 188 8.42 23.45 17.52
C THR A 188 8.06 22.16 18.25
N LYS A 189 8.38 21.02 17.66
CA LYS A 189 8.08 19.69 18.16
C LYS A 189 8.86 19.38 19.44
N GLY A 190 8.17 18.84 20.45
CA GLY A 190 8.78 18.51 21.73
C GLY A 190 8.99 19.68 22.69
N MET A 191 8.55 20.89 22.31
CA MET A 191 8.53 22.05 23.20
C MET A 191 7.33 22.00 24.15
N GLU A 192 7.29 22.91 25.13
CA GLU A 192 6.13 23.07 26.01
C GLU A 192 4.90 23.46 25.19
N ALA A 193 3.69 23.04 25.60
CA ALA A 193 2.45 23.23 24.87
C ALA A 193 2.22 24.68 24.42
N GLU A 194 2.53 25.65 25.27
CA GLU A 194 2.40 27.08 24.96
C GLU A 194 3.35 27.58 23.85
N SER A 195 4.44 26.83 23.58
CA SER A 195 5.45 27.17 22.57
C SER A 195 5.34 26.33 21.29
N GLN A 196 4.41 25.40 21.24
CA GLN A 196 4.15 24.59 20.04
C GLN A 196 3.35 25.41 19.03
N LEU A 197 3.61 25.15 17.76
CA LEU A 197 2.92 25.78 16.66
C LEU A 197 2.13 24.74 15.89
N TRP A 198 0.83 24.99 15.74
CA TRP A 198 -0.08 24.12 15.02
C TRP A 198 -0.70 24.87 13.84
N HIS A 199 -0.60 24.28 12.67
CA HIS A 199 -1.21 24.76 11.45
C HIS A 199 -2.59 24.14 11.30
N HIS A 200 -3.61 24.95 11.11
CA HIS A 200 -4.98 24.55 10.92
C HIS A 200 -5.51 25.15 9.61
N TYR A 201 -5.82 24.30 8.65
CA TYR A 201 -6.43 24.64 7.37
C TYR A 201 -7.88 24.14 7.39
N ARG A 202 -8.81 25.05 7.18
CA ARG A 202 -10.23 24.74 7.05
C ARG A 202 -10.69 25.13 5.66
N TYR A 203 -11.06 24.14 4.87
CA TYR A 203 -11.75 24.29 3.61
C TYR A 203 -13.24 24.15 3.87
N GLU A 204 -14.08 25.07 3.37
CA GLU A 204 -15.53 25.00 3.51
C GLU A 204 -16.24 25.56 2.28
N MET A 205 -17.39 24.97 1.92
CA MET A 205 -18.24 25.47 0.86
C MET A 205 -19.11 26.61 1.40
N LYS A 206 -19.09 27.76 0.75
CA LYS A 206 -19.92 28.91 1.08
C LYS A 206 -20.63 29.41 -0.17
N ALA A 207 -21.86 29.89 -0.01
CA ALA A 207 -22.55 30.62 -1.08
C ALA A 207 -21.73 31.85 -1.49
N SER A 208 -21.50 32.03 -2.78
CA SER A 208 -20.81 33.20 -3.32
C SER A 208 -21.64 34.44 -2.97
N ALA A 209 -21.06 35.38 -2.21
CA ALA A 209 -21.72 36.61 -1.87
C ALA A 209 -21.79 37.52 -3.11
N SER A 210 -22.89 37.48 -3.84
CA SER A 210 -23.13 38.47 -4.88
C SER A 210 -23.28 39.87 -4.23
N GLU A 211 -22.39 40.80 -4.56
CA GLU A 211 -22.44 42.21 -4.11
C GLU A 211 -23.67 42.97 -4.58
N SER A 212 -24.58 42.38 -5.36
CA SER A 212 -25.75 43.02 -5.90
C SER A 212 -27.00 42.61 -5.15
N GLY A 213 -27.66 43.63 -4.54
CA GLY A 213 -28.83 43.48 -3.68
C GLY A 213 -30.04 42.80 -4.31
N ILE A 214 -30.82 42.21 -3.42
CA ILE A 214 -32.25 41.79 -3.42
C ILE A 214 -32.92 41.30 -4.73
N ALA A 215 -32.38 41.58 -5.92
CA ALA A 215 -32.99 41.19 -7.20
C ALA A 215 -32.52 39.86 -7.77
N ASP A 216 -31.45 39.24 -7.25
CA ASP A 216 -30.84 38.00 -7.77
C ASP A 216 -31.07 36.76 -6.88
N ALA A 217 -31.97 36.83 -5.91
CA ALA A 217 -32.30 35.69 -5.02
C ALA A 217 -32.99 34.49 -5.72
N LEU A 218 -33.00 34.44 -7.04
CA LEU A 218 -33.53 33.34 -7.86
C LEU A 218 -32.52 32.76 -8.85
N LYS A 219 -31.26 33.21 -8.82
CA LYS A 219 -30.16 32.50 -9.49
C LYS A 219 -29.59 31.49 -8.52
N ASP A 220 -29.39 30.27 -8.99
CA ASP A 220 -28.71 29.23 -8.27
C ASP A 220 -27.46 29.82 -7.58
N ASP A 221 -27.45 29.77 -6.23
CA ASP A 221 -26.32 30.23 -5.43
C ASP A 221 -25.12 29.40 -5.84
N GLU A 222 -24.21 29.95 -6.65
CA GLU A 222 -22.94 29.33 -6.97
C GLU A 222 -22.15 29.22 -5.68
N GLU A 223 -21.96 28.00 -5.20
CA GLU A 223 -21.15 27.74 -4.03
C GLU A 223 -19.68 27.76 -4.45
N GLU A 224 -18.86 28.40 -3.66
CA GLU A 224 -17.41 28.44 -3.83
C GLU A 224 -16.69 27.85 -2.62
N CYS A 225 -15.52 27.26 -2.86
CA CYS A 225 -14.63 26.80 -1.80
C CYS A 225 -13.87 27.97 -1.17
N TRP A 226 -13.95 28.07 0.14
CA TRP A 226 -13.23 29.05 0.95
C TRP A 226 -12.17 28.35 1.81
N LEU A 227 -10.98 28.95 1.88
CA LEU A 227 -9.90 28.52 2.73
C LEU A 227 -9.73 29.48 3.89
N THR A 228 -9.74 28.96 5.11
CA THR A 228 -9.37 29.67 6.33
C THR A 228 -8.13 29.03 6.91
N TYR A 229 -7.09 29.81 7.10
CA TYR A 229 -5.87 29.36 7.75
C TYR A 229 -5.75 29.97 9.14
N THR A 230 -5.45 29.13 10.14
CA THR A 230 -5.31 29.56 11.53
C THR A 230 -4.08 28.91 12.15
N LEU A 231 -3.35 29.68 12.96
CA LEU A 231 -2.28 29.18 13.80
C LEU A 231 -2.74 29.07 15.24
N THR A 232 -2.41 27.96 15.89
CA THR A 232 -2.73 27.75 17.31
C THR A 232 -1.51 27.23 18.05
N ASP A 233 -1.50 27.44 19.38
CA ASP A 233 -0.56 26.75 20.26
C ASP A 233 -1.06 25.35 20.64
N GLY A 234 -0.27 24.59 21.40
CA GLY A 234 -0.63 23.24 21.88
C GLY A 234 -1.80 23.24 22.89
N GLU A 235 -2.22 24.40 23.38
CA GLU A 235 -3.41 24.58 24.21
C GLU A 235 -4.64 25.04 23.42
N ALA A 236 -4.53 25.04 22.06
CA ALA A 236 -5.56 25.51 21.11
C ALA A 236 -5.88 27.03 21.22
N ASN A 237 -4.96 27.85 21.75
CA ASN A 237 -5.13 29.30 21.68
C ASN A 237 -4.67 29.80 20.29
N GLN A 238 -5.41 30.74 19.70
CA GLN A 238 -5.04 31.33 18.42
C GLN A 238 -3.79 32.21 18.53
N ILE A 239 -2.88 32.07 17.57
CA ILE A 239 -1.65 32.83 17.45
C ILE A 239 -1.82 33.82 16.29
N TYR A 240 -1.50 35.09 16.55
CA TYR A 240 -1.53 36.16 15.55
C TYR A 240 -0.10 36.61 15.25
N VAL A 241 0.24 36.74 14.00
CA VAL A 241 1.54 37.26 13.56
C VAL A 241 1.39 38.76 13.30
N THR A 242 2.22 39.57 13.92
CA THR A 242 2.26 41.02 13.70
C THR A 242 3.23 41.37 12.57
N GLU A 243 3.09 42.57 11.97
CA GLU A 243 3.99 43.05 10.90
C GLU A 243 5.47 43.13 11.33
N GLU A 244 5.73 43.19 12.62
CA GLU A 244 7.08 43.20 13.19
C GLU A 244 7.69 41.79 13.37
N GLY A 245 7.01 40.72 12.90
CA GLY A 245 7.47 39.35 13.04
C GLY A 245 7.35 38.76 14.45
N THR A 246 6.66 39.46 15.36
CA THR A 246 6.34 38.97 16.70
C THR A 246 5.00 38.27 16.72
N THR A 247 4.94 37.11 17.33
CA THR A 247 3.74 36.30 17.47
C THR A 247 2.99 36.68 18.75
N THR A 248 1.70 36.92 18.64
CA THR A 248 0.84 37.27 19.77
C THR A 248 -0.15 36.14 20.00
N ILE A 249 -0.19 35.59 21.20
CA ILE A 249 -1.21 34.62 21.61
C ILE A 249 -2.39 35.41 22.18
N LYS A 250 -3.57 35.21 21.62
CA LYS A 250 -4.80 35.82 22.12
C LYS A 250 -5.39 34.96 23.23
N LYS A 251 -4.82 35.06 24.43
CA LYS A 251 -5.58 34.89 25.66
C LYS A 251 -6.22 36.25 25.96
N THR A 252 -7.24 36.31 26.83
CA THR A 252 -7.98 37.50 27.23
C THR A 252 -7.12 38.75 27.50
N GLU A 253 -5.82 38.62 27.59
CA GLU A 253 -4.81 39.65 27.55
C GLU A 253 -3.71 39.24 26.55
N ALA A 254 -3.54 40.01 25.49
CA ALA A 254 -2.56 39.76 24.42
C ALA A 254 -1.13 39.81 25.04
N LYS A 255 -0.46 38.67 25.10
CA LYS A 255 0.95 38.56 25.49
C LYS A 255 1.78 38.33 24.24
N LEU A 256 2.69 39.25 23.94
CA LEU A 256 3.68 39.09 22.87
C LEU A 256 4.65 37.97 23.24
N ILE A 257 4.67 36.89 22.47
CA ILE A 257 5.62 35.80 22.67
C ILE A 257 6.37 35.61 21.35
N GLN A 258 7.69 35.64 21.41
CA GLN A 258 8.54 35.23 20.29
C GLN A 258 8.61 33.70 20.30
N ILE A 259 8.15 33.05 19.25
CA ILE A 259 8.23 31.60 19.10
C ILE A 259 9.66 31.29 18.63
N THR A 260 10.34 30.43 19.38
CA THR A 260 11.69 29.96 19.03
C THR A 260 11.65 28.48 18.68
N ASP A 261 12.56 28.05 17.81
CA ASP A 261 12.76 26.63 17.51
C ASP A 261 13.46 25.90 18.69
N ASN A 262 13.64 24.59 18.55
CA ASN A 262 14.33 23.75 19.54
C ASN A 262 15.80 24.17 19.80
N LEU A 263 16.38 25.02 18.94
CA LEU A 263 17.73 25.54 19.05
C LEU A 263 17.76 26.96 19.61
N GLY A 264 16.59 27.57 19.89
CA GLY A 264 16.44 28.92 20.39
C GLY A 264 16.46 30.02 19.34
N ASN A 265 16.38 29.68 18.04
CA ASN A 265 16.26 30.65 16.97
C ASN A 265 14.80 31.09 16.79
N PRO A 266 14.53 32.35 16.45
CA PRO A 266 13.16 32.80 16.17
C PRO A 266 12.61 32.06 14.93
N VAL A 267 11.40 31.52 15.05
CA VAL A 267 10.70 30.88 13.93
C VAL A 267 10.01 31.97 13.14
N GLU A 268 10.40 32.13 11.88
CA GLU A 268 9.68 32.95 10.93
C GLU A 268 8.38 32.25 10.55
N VAL A 269 7.26 32.84 10.94
CA VAL A 269 5.94 32.40 10.56
C VAL A 269 5.47 33.33 9.45
N PRO A 270 5.03 32.80 8.27
CA PRO A 270 4.52 33.67 7.22
C PRO A 270 3.36 34.49 7.76
N LEU A 271 3.36 35.80 7.43
CA LEU A 271 2.26 36.70 7.70
C LEU A 271 1.01 36.17 7.01
N THR A 272 0.21 35.41 7.72
CA THR A 272 -1.06 34.89 7.23
C THR A 272 -2.18 35.71 7.82
N VAL A 273 -2.89 36.35 6.96
CA VAL A 273 -4.15 36.98 7.30
C VAL A 273 -5.10 35.84 7.68
N GLN A 274 -5.59 35.86 8.92
CA GLN A 274 -6.58 34.86 9.40
C GLN A 274 -7.97 35.10 8.83
N GLU A 275 -8.06 35.71 7.67
CA GLU A 275 -9.28 35.94 6.95
C GLU A 275 -9.54 34.78 5.99
N SER A 276 -10.81 34.39 5.89
CA SER A 276 -11.25 33.44 4.90
C SER A 276 -11.07 34.06 3.51
N ALA A 277 -10.41 33.32 2.61
CA ALA A 277 -10.25 33.71 1.22
C ALA A 277 -10.94 32.68 0.31
N SER A 278 -11.61 33.14 -0.75
CA SER A 278 -12.10 32.25 -1.79
C SER A 278 -10.90 31.63 -2.54
N THR A 279 -10.97 30.33 -2.79
CA THR A 279 -10.00 29.63 -3.64
C THR A 279 -10.35 29.73 -5.12
N GLY A 280 -11.56 30.20 -5.45
CA GLY A 280 -12.09 30.22 -6.80
C GLY A 280 -12.46 28.84 -7.37
N LEU A 281 -12.35 27.79 -6.56
CA LEU A 281 -12.68 26.41 -6.98
C LEU A 281 -14.17 26.13 -6.71
N SER A 282 -14.78 25.30 -7.55
CA SER A 282 -16.19 24.89 -7.44
C SER A 282 -16.41 23.81 -6.38
N GLU A 283 -15.35 23.12 -5.99
CA GLU A 283 -15.35 22.07 -4.97
C GLU A 283 -14.16 22.22 -4.01
N ILE A 284 -14.24 21.57 -2.86
CA ILE A 284 -13.11 21.48 -1.94
C ILE A 284 -12.01 20.64 -2.60
N PRO A 285 -10.75 21.12 -2.71
CA PRO A 285 -9.67 20.39 -3.38
C PRO A 285 -9.16 19.20 -2.56
N CYS A 286 -10.06 18.54 -1.85
CA CYS A 286 -9.79 17.37 -1.01
C CYS A 286 -10.72 16.23 -1.37
N ARG A 287 -10.19 15.01 -1.31
CA ARG A 287 -10.97 13.78 -1.44
C ARG A 287 -10.62 12.81 -0.32
N VAL A 288 -11.64 12.29 0.35
CA VAL A 288 -11.46 11.23 1.36
C VAL A 288 -11.49 9.88 0.66
N ILE A 289 -10.46 9.08 0.86
CA ILE A 289 -10.34 7.72 0.34
C ILE A 289 -10.57 6.78 1.52
N LEU A 290 -11.66 6.03 1.45
CA LEU A 290 -12.06 5.09 2.50
C LEU A 290 -11.45 3.71 2.23
N ASN A 291 -11.13 2.98 3.30
CA ASN A 291 -10.73 1.59 3.18
C ASN A 291 -11.94 0.70 3.45
N GLU A 292 -12.31 -0.12 2.46
CA GLU A 292 -13.41 -1.10 2.51
C GLU A 292 -14.71 -0.52 3.12
N PRO A 293 -15.29 0.56 2.53
CA PRO A 293 -16.51 1.15 3.05
C PRO A 293 -17.72 0.26 2.79
N LEU A 294 -18.68 0.26 3.71
CA LEU A 294 -20.02 -0.28 3.49
C LEU A 294 -20.92 0.78 2.82
N THR A 295 -22.10 0.38 2.38
CA THR A 295 -23.08 1.30 1.77
C THR A 295 -23.39 2.46 2.70
N ASN A 296 -23.20 3.69 2.23
CA ASN A 296 -23.37 4.96 2.98
C ASN A 296 -22.43 5.09 4.21
N ASP A 297 -21.37 4.32 4.26
CA ASP A 297 -20.34 4.49 5.28
C ASP A 297 -19.44 5.69 4.91
N ILE A 298 -19.18 6.55 5.90
CA ILE A 298 -18.30 7.69 5.76
C ILE A 298 -17.00 7.53 6.58
N TYR A 299 -16.82 6.40 7.25
CA TYR A 299 -15.68 6.19 8.16
C TYR A 299 -14.69 5.16 7.67
N GLY A 300 -15.13 4.17 6.89
CA GLY A 300 -14.34 3.02 6.47
C GLY A 300 -14.00 2.04 7.59
N SER A 301 -13.30 0.97 7.25
CA SER A 301 -12.87 -0.08 8.17
C SER A 301 -11.36 -0.29 8.13
N SER A 302 -10.79 -0.84 9.21
CA SER A 302 -9.35 -1.17 9.28
C SER A 302 -9.14 -2.67 9.12
N ASP A 303 -8.22 -3.06 8.24
CA ASP A 303 -7.83 -4.47 8.05
C ASP A 303 -7.13 -5.04 9.30
N VAL A 304 -6.58 -4.17 10.17
CA VAL A 304 -5.93 -4.58 11.41
C VAL A 304 -6.92 -5.22 12.37
N LYS A 305 -8.18 -4.77 12.37
CA LYS A 305 -9.20 -5.19 13.33
C LYS A 305 -9.35 -6.70 13.42
N ASP A 306 -9.39 -7.37 12.27
CA ASP A 306 -9.62 -8.82 12.20
C ASP A 306 -8.40 -9.63 12.61
N LEU A 307 -7.21 -9.04 12.50
CA LEU A 307 -5.93 -9.66 12.86
C LEU A 307 -5.60 -9.57 14.36
N ILE A 308 -6.24 -8.66 15.12
CA ILE A 308 -5.89 -8.38 16.52
C ILE A 308 -5.97 -9.65 17.37
N THR A 309 -7.14 -10.28 17.42
CA THR A 309 -7.39 -11.39 18.35
C THR A 309 -6.51 -12.60 18.04
N ILE A 310 -6.36 -12.93 16.77
CA ILE A 310 -5.57 -14.09 16.36
C ILE A 310 -4.07 -13.83 16.53
N GLY A 311 -3.61 -12.59 16.24
CA GLY A 311 -2.23 -12.17 16.44
C GLY A 311 -1.81 -12.18 17.92
N ASP A 312 -2.69 -11.70 18.81
CA ASP A 312 -2.47 -11.72 20.27
C ASP A 312 -2.33 -13.15 20.79
N ASN A 313 -3.26 -14.02 20.42
CA ASN A 313 -3.23 -15.41 20.85
C ASN A 313 -2.00 -16.16 20.30
N TYR A 314 -1.63 -15.87 19.06
CA TYR A 314 -0.41 -16.42 18.46
C TYR A 314 0.84 -16.02 19.25
N ASN A 315 1.02 -14.71 19.50
CA ASN A 315 2.17 -14.17 20.21
C ASN A 315 2.24 -14.67 21.66
N ARG A 316 1.08 -14.79 22.31
CA ARG A 316 0.99 -15.36 23.66
C ARG A 316 1.44 -16.83 23.67
N THR A 317 0.92 -17.64 22.75
CA THR A 317 1.29 -19.06 22.67
C THR A 317 2.79 -19.25 22.39
N VAL A 318 3.39 -18.44 21.50
CA VAL A 318 4.83 -18.47 21.24
C VAL A 318 5.63 -18.14 22.50
N SER A 319 5.20 -17.14 23.26
CA SER A 319 5.87 -16.71 24.49
C SER A 319 5.77 -17.76 25.59
N ASP A 320 4.59 -18.37 25.78
CA ASP A 320 4.35 -19.44 26.75
C ASP A 320 5.18 -20.69 26.37
N LEU A 321 5.26 -21.03 25.09
CA LEU A 321 6.10 -22.11 24.59
C LEU A 321 7.59 -21.88 24.87
N ARG A 322 8.05 -20.65 24.70
CA ARG A 322 9.45 -20.28 25.03
C ARG A 322 9.74 -20.39 26.51
N ASP A 323 8.79 -19.99 27.36
CA ASP A 323 8.95 -20.15 28.80
C ASP A 323 8.89 -21.63 29.21
N ALA A 324 8.02 -22.42 28.62
CA ALA A 324 7.99 -23.87 28.83
C ALA A 324 9.32 -24.53 28.44
N LEU A 325 9.94 -24.11 27.33
CA LEU A 325 11.29 -24.56 26.94
C LEU A 325 12.36 -24.18 27.97
N LYS A 326 12.33 -22.95 28.50
CA LYS A 326 13.26 -22.54 29.57
C LYS A 326 13.12 -23.38 30.82
N PHE A 327 11.89 -23.62 31.29
CA PHE A 327 11.63 -24.47 32.45
C PHE A 327 12.08 -25.90 32.22
N LYS A 328 11.96 -26.41 30.99
CA LYS A 328 12.46 -27.75 30.65
C LYS A 328 13.98 -27.81 30.59
N MET A 329 14.64 -26.76 30.13
CA MET A 329 16.12 -26.70 30.12
C MET A 329 16.70 -26.60 31.53
N PHE A 330 15.95 -26.06 32.48
CA PHE A 330 16.34 -25.91 33.87
C PHE A 330 15.40 -26.74 34.75
N GLU A 331 15.54 -28.08 34.69
CA GLU A 331 14.75 -29.01 35.50
C GLU A 331 14.88 -28.67 36.99
N GLN A 332 13.75 -28.70 37.69
CA GLN A 332 13.76 -28.44 39.12
C GLN A 332 14.23 -29.67 39.89
N PRO A 333 15.36 -29.60 40.57
CA PRO A 333 15.77 -30.69 41.46
C PRO A 333 14.92 -30.66 42.73
N VAL A 334 14.29 -31.77 43.03
CA VAL A 334 13.59 -32.00 44.27
C VAL A 334 14.46 -32.79 45.19
N VAL A 335 14.75 -32.26 46.33
CA VAL A 335 15.57 -32.90 47.36
C VAL A 335 14.64 -33.47 48.42
N ILE A 336 14.68 -34.77 48.61
CA ILE A 336 13.93 -35.45 49.65
C ILE A 336 14.93 -35.79 50.78
N ASP A 337 14.54 -35.52 52.03
CA ASP A 337 15.32 -35.76 53.27
C ASP A 337 16.71 -35.04 53.29
N GLY A 338 16.86 -33.92 52.56
CA GLY A 338 18.05 -33.09 52.58
C GLY A 338 18.05 -32.07 53.68
N SER A 339 19.26 -31.71 54.23
CA SER A 339 19.38 -30.67 55.24
C SER A 339 19.06 -29.27 54.67
N SER A 340 18.30 -28.44 55.41
CA SER A 340 17.92 -27.09 55.02
C SER A 340 19.13 -26.16 54.75
N GLN A 341 20.28 -26.43 55.37
CA GLN A 341 21.51 -25.68 55.11
C GLN A 341 22.15 -25.97 53.78
N SER A 342 22.04 -27.22 53.25
CA SER A 342 22.54 -27.60 51.94
C SER A 342 21.71 -26.97 50.81
N LEU A 343 20.46 -26.67 51.06
CA LEU A 343 19.54 -26.09 50.06
C LEU A 343 19.75 -24.57 49.87
N LYS A 344 20.22 -23.85 50.91
CA LYS A 344 20.40 -22.38 50.86
C LYS A 344 21.54 -21.88 49.96
N GLY A 345 22.44 -22.75 49.52
CA GLY A 345 23.57 -22.42 48.65
C GLY A 345 23.53 -23.07 47.27
N MET A 346 22.41 -23.70 46.90
CA MET A 346 22.31 -24.46 45.68
C MET A 346 22.24 -23.52 44.47
N LYS A 347 23.21 -23.60 43.56
CA LYS A 347 23.19 -22.87 42.30
C LYS A 347 22.44 -23.70 41.26
N ILE A 348 21.34 -23.14 40.73
CA ILE A 348 20.60 -23.74 39.61
C ILE A 348 21.30 -23.26 38.34
N ALA A 349 22.14 -24.11 37.78
CA ALA A 349 22.79 -23.87 36.48
C ALA A 349 22.96 -25.20 35.73
N PRO A 350 23.03 -25.17 34.40
CA PRO A 350 23.33 -26.36 33.61
C PRO A 350 24.65 -27.00 34.12
N ASN A 351 24.65 -28.32 34.37
CA ASN A 351 25.78 -29.09 34.92
C ASN A 351 26.27 -28.65 36.31
N ALA A 352 25.43 -27.99 37.13
CA ALA A 352 25.81 -27.70 38.51
C ALA A 352 25.89 -29.00 39.32
N LEU A 353 27.03 -29.19 40.03
CA LEU A 353 27.20 -30.29 40.94
C LEU A 353 26.45 -29.98 42.24
N VAL A 354 25.51 -30.84 42.60
CA VAL A 354 24.66 -30.66 43.78
C VAL A 354 25.19 -31.55 44.90
N ASP A 355 25.83 -30.97 45.93
CA ASP A 355 26.22 -31.68 47.15
C ASP A 355 25.16 -31.51 48.22
N ILE A 356 24.45 -32.57 48.54
CA ILE A 356 23.36 -32.56 49.52
C ILE A 356 23.67 -33.48 50.66
N LYS A 357 23.70 -32.89 51.85
CA LYS A 357 23.86 -33.61 53.09
C LYS A 357 22.52 -34.07 53.62
N SER A 358 22.41 -35.32 54.03
CA SER A 358 21.19 -35.87 54.67
C SER A 358 20.91 -35.18 56.00
N ASP A 359 19.63 -34.97 56.31
CA ASP A 359 19.21 -34.46 57.61
C ASP A 359 19.33 -35.54 58.69
N ARG A 360 20.30 -35.40 59.54
CA ARG A 360 20.56 -36.34 60.64
C ARG A 360 19.64 -36.15 61.85
N THR A 361 18.89 -35.05 61.92
CA THR A 361 18.05 -34.75 63.06
C THR A 361 16.79 -35.61 63.11
N ALA A 362 16.35 -36.18 61.97
CA ALA A 362 15.20 -37.10 61.94
C ALA A 362 15.50 -38.52 62.46
N ALA A 363 16.76 -38.82 62.81
CA ALA A 363 17.21 -40.13 63.26
C ALA A 363 17.24 -40.32 64.77
N ILE A 364 16.79 -39.31 65.57
CA ILE A 364 16.77 -39.38 67.05
C ILE A 364 15.44 -39.95 67.52
N GLY A 365 15.24 -41.25 67.38
CA GLY A 365 14.06 -41.95 67.88
C GLY A 365 13.84 -43.35 67.27
N GLY A 366 14.76 -44.30 67.64
CA GLY A 366 14.52 -45.73 67.49
C GLY A 366 14.81 -46.31 66.11
N SER A 367 15.69 -47.34 66.10
CA SER A 367 16.06 -48.34 65.08
C SER A 367 15.45 -48.19 63.67
N GLY A 368 15.67 -47.12 63.00
CA GLY A 368 15.29 -46.93 61.62
C GLY A 368 16.56 -46.62 60.78
N SER A 369 16.75 -47.32 59.69
CA SER A 369 17.83 -47.08 58.73
C SER A 369 17.92 -45.62 58.40
N ALA A 370 19.13 -45.03 58.46
CA ALA A 370 19.37 -43.65 58.10
C ALA A 370 18.80 -43.38 56.69
N ARG A 371 17.82 -42.50 56.62
CA ARG A 371 17.27 -42.02 55.35
C ARG A 371 18.39 -41.26 54.64
N GLN A 372 18.68 -41.67 53.43
CA GLN A 372 19.63 -41.00 52.58
C GLN A 372 18.89 -39.92 51.78
N ALA A 373 19.50 -38.73 51.70
CA ALA A 373 19.01 -37.69 50.83
C ALA A 373 18.95 -38.17 49.40
N GLN A 374 17.83 -38.01 48.78
CA GLN A 374 17.63 -38.34 47.35
C GLN A 374 17.37 -37.06 46.57
N VAL A 375 17.99 -36.96 45.41
CA VAL A 375 17.76 -35.91 44.43
C VAL A 375 16.97 -36.52 43.30
N THR A 376 15.78 -36.02 43.11
CA THR A 376 14.93 -36.38 41.98
C THR A 376 14.65 -35.11 41.16
N THR A 377 14.76 -35.18 39.88
CA THR A 377 14.36 -34.08 39.00
C THR A 377 12.91 -34.28 38.58
N ILE A 378 12.12 -33.27 38.75
CA ILE A 378 10.76 -33.24 38.16
C ILE A 378 10.91 -32.68 36.76
N SER A 379 10.83 -33.56 35.77
CA SER A 379 10.79 -33.16 34.37
C SER A 379 9.36 -33.22 33.86
N GLY A 380 8.81 -32.06 33.48
CA GLY A 380 7.53 -32.01 32.78
C GLY A 380 7.60 -32.75 31.43
N THR A 381 6.55 -33.45 31.07
CA THR A 381 6.45 -34.06 29.72
C THR A 381 5.98 -33.02 28.70
N PHE A 382 6.63 -32.94 27.53
CA PHE A 382 6.25 -32.04 26.42
C PHE A 382 5.12 -32.62 25.55
N ASN A 383 4.14 -33.28 26.13
CA ASN A 383 3.03 -33.89 25.38
C ASN A 383 2.14 -32.85 24.67
N PHE A 384 2.19 -31.60 25.07
CA PHE A 384 1.44 -30.49 24.45
C PHE A 384 2.15 -29.90 23.21
N LEU A 385 3.43 -30.18 22.98
CA LEU A 385 4.20 -29.57 21.90
C LEU A 385 3.57 -29.77 20.50
N PRO A 386 3.13 -30.98 20.11
CA PRO A 386 2.46 -31.16 18.82
C PRO A 386 1.16 -30.35 18.69
N ALA A 387 0.38 -30.26 19.77
CA ALA A 387 -0.85 -29.47 19.78
C ALA A 387 -0.54 -27.96 19.68
N ALA A 388 0.48 -27.47 20.37
CA ALA A 388 0.90 -26.08 20.28
C ALA A 388 1.44 -25.72 18.88
N GLN A 389 2.23 -26.61 18.28
CA GLN A 389 2.70 -26.43 16.90
C GLN A 389 1.55 -26.39 15.90
N TYR A 390 0.63 -27.35 15.99
CA TYR A 390 -0.57 -27.37 15.15
C TYR A 390 -1.36 -26.07 15.26
N TYR A 391 -1.59 -25.59 16.50
CA TYR A 391 -2.29 -24.33 16.73
C TYR A 391 -1.57 -23.13 16.10
N LEU A 392 -0.24 -23.04 16.25
CA LEU A 392 0.56 -21.96 15.68
C LEU A 392 0.51 -21.97 14.15
N ASP A 393 0.57 -23.15 13.53
CA ASP A 393 0.48 -23.30 12.09
C ASP A 393 -0.90 -22.90 11.57
N GLU A 394 -1.98 -23.35 12.24
CA GLU A 394 -3.35 -22.96 11.90
C GLU A 394 -3.60 -21.46 12.12
N ALA A 395 -3.12 -20.89 13.21
CA ALA A 395 -3.25 -19.45 13.47
C ALA A 395 -2.48 -18.61 12.43
N LYS A 396 -1.27 -19.04 12.04
CA LYS A 396 -0.53 -18.41 10.95
C LYS A 396 -1.31 -18.49 9.65
N LYS A 397 -1.80 -19.67 9.28
CA LYS A 397 -2.60 -19.89 8.08
C LYS A 397 -3.83 -19.00 8.05
N ALA A 398 -4.58 -18.94 9.15
CA ALA A 398 -5.77 -18.11 9.27
C ALA A 398 -5.46 -16.60 9.12
N MET A 399 -4.32 -16.08 9.63
CA MET A 399 -3.92 -14.69 9.41
C MET A 399 -3.67 -14.39 7.93
N TYR A 400 -3.08 -15.33 7.16
CA TYR A 400 -2.91 -15.18 5.72
C TYR A 400 -4.24 -15.26 4.97
N GLU A 401 -5.14 -16.18 5.37
CA GLU A 401 -6.48 -16.33 4.78
C GLU A 401 -7.37 -15.10 5.03
N LEU A 402 -7.33 -14.50 6.24
CA LEU A 402 -8.04 -13.25 6.54
C LEU A 402 -7.60 -12.06 5.67
N MET A 403 -6.39 -12.11 5.15
CA MET A 403 -5.83 -11.07 4.26
C MET A 403 -5.80 -11.51 2.79
N ASP A 404 -6.47 -12.60 2.46
CA ASP A 404 -6.51 -13.17 1.10
C ASP A 404 -5.12 -13.40 0.49
N GLN A 405 -4.11 -13.64 1.34
CA GLN A 405 -2.72 -13.79 0.91
C GLN A 405 -2.30 -15.26 0.86
N PRO A 406 -1.61 -15.67 -0.19
CA PRO A 406 -1.08 -17.03 -0.26
C PRO A 406 0.03 -17.25 0.77
N LEU A 407 0.05 -18.43 1.37
CA LEU A 407 1.11 -18.87 2.25
C LEU A 407 2.45 -18.92 1.49
N PRO A 408 3.57 -18.46 2.08
CA PRO A 408 4.88 -18.48 1.43
C PRO A 408 5.30 -19.86 0.91
N GLU A 409 4.93 -20.91 1.62
CA GLU A 409 5.24 -22.29 1.26
C GLU A 409 4.53 -22.74 -0.02
N LYS A 410 3.27 -22.29 -0.23
CA LYS A 410 2.54 -22.56 -1.47
C LYS A 410 3.14 -21.82 -2.65
N VAL A 411 3.57 -20.56 -2.45
CA VAL A 411 4.20 -19.73 -3.49
C VAL A 411 5.54 -20.33 -3.93
N GLN A 412 6.37 -20.79 -2.99
CA GLN A 412 7.66 -21.43 -3.30
C GLN A 412 7.52 -22.73 -4.11
N ASN A 413 6.41 -23.43 -3.92
CA ASN A 413 6.13 -24.72 -4.56
C ASN A 413 5.27 -24.59 -5.82
N ALA A 414 4.98 -23.38 -6.30
CA ALA A 414 4.19 -23.17 -7.52
C ALA A 414 4.93 -23.69 -8.75
N PRO A 415 4.34 -24.62 -9.53
CA PRO A 415 5.04 -25.28 -10.64
C PRO A 415 5.20 -24.40 -11.88
N SER A 416 4.42 -23.33 -12.01
CA SER A 416 4.43 -22.43 -13.18
C SER A 416 3.96 -21.02 -12.82
N GLY A 417 4.22 -20.06 -13.72
CA GLY A 417 3.72 -18.69 -13.60
C GLY A 417 2.19 -18.63 -13.53
N ILE A 418 1.49 -19.43 -14.32
CA ILE A 418 0.02 -19.54 -14.29
C ILE A 418 -0.46 -20.07 -12.94
N ALA A 419 0.17 -21.12 -12.40
CA ALA A 419 -0.16 -21.62 -11.06
C ALA A 419 0.06 -20.56 -9.98
N MET A 420 1.08 -19.72 -10.14
CA MET A 420 1.33 -18.60 -9.24
C MET A 420 0.22 -17.54 -9.34
N GLN A 421 -0.25 -17.20 -10.54
CA GLN A 421 -1.38 -16.28 -10.74
C GLN A 421 -2.65 -16.78 -10.02
N PHE A 422 -2.96 -18.08 -10.12
CA PHE A 422 -4.09 -18.66 -9.39
C PHE A 422 -3.95 -18.56 -7.87
N LEU A 423 -2.72 -18.70 -7.34
CA LEU A 423 -2.48 -18.55 -5.92
C LEU A 423 -2.68 -17.12 -5.40
N PHE A 424 -2.50 -16.12 -6.27
CA PHE A 424 -2.68 -14.72 -5.93
C PHE A 424 -4.05 -14.16 -6.31
N TYR A 425 -4.94 -15.00 -6.88
CA TYR A 425 -6.25 -14.56 -7.37
C TYR A 425 -7.09 -13.88 -6.28
N ASP A 426 -7.15 -14.46 -5.08
CA ASP A 426 -7.90 -13.90 -3.96
C ASP A 426 -7.32 -12.54 -3.53
N LEU A 427 -6.00 -12.42 -3.47
CA LEU A 427 -5.33 -11.14 -3.17
C LEU A 427 -5.56 -10.10 -4.26
N MET A 428 -5.58 -10.51 -5.55
CA MET A 428 -5.92 -9.61 -6.66
C MET A 428 -7.34 -9.08 -6.50
N SER A 429 -8.32 -9.97 -6.26
CA SER A 429 -9.72 -9.59 -6.06
C SER A 429 -9.90 -8.62 -4.89
N ARG A 430 -9.16 -8.83 -3.78
CA ARG A 430 -9.15 -7.88 -2.67
C ARG A 430 -8.55 -6.52 -3.07
N CYS A 431 -7.46 -6.52 -3.81
CA CYS A 431 -6.86 -5.28 -4.31
C CYS A 431 -7.79 -4.56 -5.30
N ASP A 432 -8.45 -5.29 -6.19
CA ASP A 432 -9.44 -4.72 -7.12
C ASP A 432 -10.60 -4.05 -6.38
N SER A 433 -11.07 -4.65 -5.28
CA SER A 433 -12.10 -4.03 -4.43
C SER A 433 -11.63 -2.71 -3.81
N LYS A 434 -10.35 -2.61 -3.42
CA LYS A 434 -9.77 -1.37 -2.90
C LYS A 434 -9.51 -0.35 -4.02
N TRP A 435 -9.19 -0.81 -5.24
CA TRP A 435 -9.01 0.07 -6.38
C TRP A 435 -10.26 0.87 -6.72
N VAL A 436 -11.48 0.35 -6.47
CA VAL A 436 -12.73 1.09 -6.72
C VAL A 436 -12.72 2.48 -6.07
N GLU A 437 -12.29 2.56 -4.81
CA GLU A 437 -12.18 3.84 -4.09
C GLU A 437 -11.02 4.70 -4.61
N TRP A 438 -9.88 4.08 -4.88
CA TRP A 438 -8.70 4.78 -5.41
C TRP A 438 -8.91 5.28 -6.83
N ASP A 439 -9.53 4.51 -7.72
CA ASP A 439 -9.85 4.93 -9.09
C ASP A 439 -10.79 6.12 -9.10
N SER A 440 -11.84 6.08 -8.26
CA SER A 440 -12.74 7.22 -8.08
C SER A 440 -11.99 8.47 -7.61
N ALA A 441 -11.04 8.31 -6.69
CA ALA A 441 -10.22 9.41 -6.19
C ALA A 441 -9.24 9.93 -7.23
N ILE A 442 -8.64 9.06 -8.05
CA ILE A 442 -7.74 9.44 -9.15
C ILE A 442 -8.52 10.18 -10.25
N GLN A 443 -9.70 9.70 -10.63
CA GLN A 443 -10.56 10.37 -11.60
C GLN A 443 -10.96 11.76 -11.11
N TRP A 444 -11.36 11.88 -9.85
CA TRP A 444 -11.65 13.17 -9.22
C TRP A 444 -10.40 14.08 -9.19
N MET A 445 -9.24 13.54 -8.85
CA MET A 445 -7.97 14.28 -8.83
C MET A 445 -7.64 14.88 -10.21
N VAL A 446 -7.82 14.10 -11.28
CA VAL A 446 -7.62 14.58 -12.65
C VAL A 446 -8.56 15.75 -12.95
N SER A 447 -9.85 15.64 -12.63
CA SER A 447 -10.83 16.71 -12.83
C SER A 447 -10.48 17.95 -12.02
N MET A 448 -10.02 17.79 -10.77
CA MET A 448 -9.59 18.91 -9.91
C MET A 448 -8.32 19.59 -10.46
N ILE A 449 -7.36 18.83 -10.96
CA ILE A 449 -6.17 19.39 -11.62
C ILE A 449 -6.57 20.17 -12.87
N GLU A 450 -7.51 19.68 -13.67
CA GLU A 450 -8.04 20.40 -14.85
C GLU A 450 -8.69 21.74 -14.45
N GLU A 451 -9.47 21.74 -13.38
CA GLU A 451 -10.08 22.97 -12.85
C GLU A 451 -9.03 23.96 -12.35
N ILE A 452 -8.03 23.49 -11.61
CA ILE A 452 -6.90 24.31 -11.15
C ILE A 452 -6.13 24.91 -12.34
N LEU A 453 -5.81 24.10 -13.36
CA LEU A 453 -5.13 24.57 -14.57
C LEU A 453 -5.94 25.62 -15.34
N ALA A 454 -7.26 25.53 -15.30
CA ALA A 454 -8.15 26.49 -15.96
C ALA A 454 -8.26 27.83 -15.21
N LYS A 455 -8.13 27.82 -13.88
CA LYS A 455 -8.42 28.98 -13.02
C LYS A 455 -7.18 29.62 -12.41
N VAL A 456 -6.12 28.84 -12.19
CA VAL A 456 -4.88 29.28 -11.52
C VAL A 456 -3.71 29.19 -12.49
N ASN A 457 -2.88 30.24 -12.54
CA ASN A 457 -1.67 30.23 -13.34
C ASN A 457 -0.55 29.49 -12.61
N VAL A 458 -0.50 28.18 -12.75
CA VAL A 458 0.51 27.30 -12.14
C VAL A 458 1.76 27.17 -13.01
N ASP A 459 2.90 26.84 -12.40
CA ASP A 459 4.14 26.60 -13.12
C ASP A 459 4.18 25.16 -13.67
N LEU A 460 4.01 25.02 -14.98
CA LEU A 460 4.13 23.74 -15.69
C LEU A 460 5.55 23.47 -16.23
N GLY A 461 6.52 24.32 -15.91
CA GLY A 461 7.90 24.17 -16.36
C GLY A 461 8.08 24.38 -17.86
N VAL A 462 9.04 23.67 -18.47
CA VAL A 462 9.47 23.86 -19.87
C VAL A 462 8.75 22.89 -20.81
N LEU A 463 7.42 22.76 -20.69
CA LEU A 463 6.64 21.96 -21.65
C LEU A 463 6.23 22.81 -22.86
N PRO A 464 6.09 22.21 -24.07
CA PRO A 464 5.51 22.89 -25.24
C PRO A 464 4.08 23.37 -24.98
N ASP A 465 3.70 24.50 -25.55
CA ASP A 465 2.36 25.09 -25.35
C ASP A 465 1.23 24.16 -25.82
N GLU A 466 1.48 23.31 -26.85
CA GLU A 466 0.51 22.29 -27.29
C GLU A 466 0.21 21.27 -26.20
N ILE A 467 1.20 20.90 -25.38
CA ILE A 467 1.04 19.97 -24.25
C ILE A 467 0.41 20.73 -23.07
N LYS A 468 0.88 21.93 -22.75
CA LYS A 468 0.35 22.74 -21.64
C LYS A 468 -1.15 23.00 -21.76
N ASN A 469 -1.65 23.22 -22.97
CA ASN A 469 -3.06 23.54 -23.24
C ASN A 469 -3.95 22.29 -23.47
N SER A 470 -3.36 21.08 -23.40
CA SER A 470 -4.10 19.84 -23.67
C SER A 470 -5.08 19.44 -22.54
N TYR A 471 -4.97 20.03 -21.35
CA TYR A 471 -5.84 19.73 -20.22
C TYR A 471 -7.33 19.93 -20.53
N SER A 472 -7.67 20.91 -21.38
CA SER A 472 -9.04 21.22 -21.76
C SER A 472 -9.68 20.21 -22.74
N ALA A 473 -8.94 19.21 -23.20
CA ALA A 473 -9.46 18.22 -24.14
C ALA A 473 -10.48 17.29 -23.47
N LEU A 474 -11.61 17.09 -24.13
CA LEU A 474 -12.65 16.15 -23.69
C LEU A 474 -12.17 14.71 -23.90
N THR A 475 -11.79 14.08 -22.81
CA THR A 475 -11.28 12.71 -22.79
C THR A 475 -11.92 11.90 -21.68
N THR A 476 -11.93 10.59 -21.84
CA THR A 476 -12.25 9.65 -20.74
C THR A 476 -10.95 9.04 -20.23
N LEU A 477 -10.82 8.99 -18.90
CA LEU A 477 -9.67 8.35 -18.23
C LEU A 477 -9.93 6.86 -18.06
N SER A 478 -9.01 6.03 -18.54
CA SER A 478 -8.94 4.61 -18.25
C SER A 478 -7.70 4.33 -17.40
N ILE A 479 -7.87 3.57 -16.33
CA ILE A 479 -6.79 3.21 -15.39
C ILE A 479 -6.56 1.70 -15.51
N GLU A 480 -5.36 1.31 -15.90
CA GLU A 480 -4.98 -0.09 -16.01
C GLU A 480 -4.06 -0.48 -14.84
N HIS A 481 -4.51 -1.41 -14.00
CA HIS A 481 -3.76 -1.88 -12.85
C HIS A 481 -2.74 -2.95 -13.24
N LYS A 482 -1.51 -2.82 -12.72
CA LYS A 482 -0.41 -3.75 -13.01
C LYS A 482 0.07 -4.43 -11.73
N TYR A 483 -0.22 -5.72 -11.60
CA TYR A 483 0.25 -6.51 -10.47
C TYR A 483 1.64 -7.12 -10.73
N PRO A 484 2.52 -7.23 -9.70
CA PRO A 484 3.86 -7.78 -9.83
C PRO A 484 3.84 -9.32 -9.85
N LEU A 485 3.08 -9.89 -10.78
CA LEU A 485 3.01 -11.33 -10.99
C LEU A 485 3.94 -11.72 -12.13
N PRO A 486 4.63 -12.88 -12.02
CA PRO A 486 5.38 -13.39 -13.15
C PRO A 486 4.40 -13.69 -14.30
N SER A 487 4.52 -12.95 -15.37
CA SER A 487 3.89 -13.31 -16.65
C SER A 487 4.75 -14.40 -17.27
N ASP A 488 4.11 -15.40 -17.85
CA ASP A 488 4.81 -16.32 -18.74
C ASP A 488 5.04 -15.59 -20.07
N GLU A 489 6.02 -14.64 -20.05
CA GLU A 489 6.34 -13.84 -21.24
C GLU A 489 6.64 -14.71 -22.46
N ALA A 490 7.20 -15.90 -22.26
CA ALA A 490 7.50 -16.80 -23.35
C ALA A 490 6.21 -17.34 -24.00
N SER A 491 5.22 -17.71 -23.19
CA SER A 491 3.92 -18.15 -23.67
C SER A 491 3.13 -16.99 -24.30
N ALA A 492 3.12 -15.82 -23.67
CA ALA A 492 2.46 -14.62 -24.19
C ALA A 492 3.06 -14.20 -25.55
N ARG A 493 4.39 -14.17 -25.66
CA ARG A 493 5.09 -13.90 -26.93
C ARG A 493 4.76 -14.93 -28.00
N GLN A 494 4.66 -16.22 -27.63
CA GLN A 494 4.32 -17.27 -28.59
C GLN A 494 2.88 -17.12 -29.11
N VAL A 495 1.92 -16.80 -28.23
CA VAL A 495 0.53 -16.53 -28.62
C VAL A 495 0.47 -15.31 -29.53
N ALA A 496 1.11 -14.20 -29.12
CA ALA A 496 1.13 -12.98 -29.93
C ALA A 496 1.82 -13.18 -31.28
N LEU A 497 2.90 -13.98 -31.36
CA LEU A 497 3.52 -14.37 -32.64
C LEU A 497 2.57 -15.16 -33.53
N ASN A 498 1.81 -16.09 -32.96
CA ASN A 498 0.80 -16.83 -33.69
C ASN A 498 -0.32 -15.91 -34.21
N GLU A 499 -0.76 -14.94 -33.42
CA GLU A 499 -1.74 -13.92 -33.82
C GLU A 499 -1.22 -13.05 -34.97
N VAL A 500 0.05 -12.66 -34.93
CA VAL A 500 0.69 -11.94 -36.05
C VAL A 500 0.79 -12.80 -37.29
N GLN A 501 1.18 -14.08 -37.16
CA GLN A 501 1.26 -15.01 -38.30
C GLN A 501 -0.11 -15.29 -38.95
N THR A 502 -1.19 -15.26 -38.16
CA THR A 502 -2.57 -15.43 -38.64
C THR A 502 -3.22 -14.12 -39.10
N ASN A 503 -2.49 -13.00 -39.12
CA ASN A 503 -2.96 -11.65 -39.45
C ASN A 503 -4.14 -11.14 -38.58
N VAL A 504 -4.27 -11.66 -37.35
CA VAL A 504 -5.23 -11.17 -36.36
C VAL A 504 -4.69 -9.93 -35.64
N ARG A 505 -3.35 -9.83 -35.59
CA ARG A 505 -2.65 -8.75 -34.91
C ARG A 505 -1.59 -8.14 -35.83
N SER A 506 -1.39 -6.81 -35.73
CA SER A 506 -0.36 -6.14 -36.52
C SER A 506 1.05 -6.35 -35.91
N HIS A 507 2.06 -6.36 -36.79
CA HIS A 507 3.47 -6.38 -36.36
C HIS A 507 3.83 -5.21 -35.42
N GLN A 508 3.27 -4.03 -35.69
CA GLN A 508 3.47 -2.84 -34.87
C GLN A 508 2.94 -3.04 -33.46
N ALA A 509 1.72 -3.55 -33.29
CA ALA A 509 1.12 -3.83 -31.99
C ALA A 509 1.93 -4.88 -31.18
N TYR A 510 2.54 -5.87 -31.85
CA TYR A 510 3.44 -6.83 -31.22
C TYR A 510 4.71 -6.16 -30.70
N ILE A 511 5.30 -5.26 -31.48
CA ILE A 511 6.53 -4.55 -31.11
C ILE A 511 6.26 -3.58 -29.96
N GLU A 512 5.13 -2.87 -29.98
CA GLU A 512 4.71 -1.94 -28.93
C GLU A 512 4.52 -2.66 -27.57
N GLU A 513 3.97 -3.88 -27.59
CA GLU A 513 3.73 -4.62 -26.35
C GLU A 513 5.01 -5.25 -25.77
N PHE A 514 5.87 -5.84 -26.60
CA PHE A 514 7.03 -6.61 -26.13
C PHE A 514 8.36 -5.86 -26.19
N SER A 515 8.38 -4.63 -26.71
CA SER A 515 9.55 -3.74 -26.72
C SER A 515 9.33 -2.54 -25.80
N LYS A 516 10.43 -1.93 -25.35
CA LYS A 516 10.31 -0.66 -24.59
C LYS A 516 9.73 0.41 -25.50
N LYS A 517 8.73 1.17 -25.03
CA LYS A 517 8.02 2.22 -25.78
C LYS A 517 8.98 3.15 -26.58
N GLU A 518 10.09 3.55 -25.99
CA GLU A 518 11.10 4.40 -26.65
C GLU A 518 11.85 3.75 -27.82
N GLN A 519 11.79 2.43 -27.93
CA GLN A 519 12.49 1.63 -28.96
C GLN A 519 11.52 1.06 -29.99
N ALA A 520 10.22 1.01 -29.69
CA ALA A 520 9.21 0.40 -30.56
C ALA A 520 9.15 1.09 -31.93
N ASP A 521 9.11 2.43 -31.95
CA ASP A 521 9.09 3.20 -33.20
C ASP A 521 10.39 3.04 -34.01
N LYS A 522 11.53 2.95 -33.32
CA LYS A 522 12.83 2.75 -33.98
C LYS A 522 12.93 1.35 -34.57
N GLU A 523 12.41 0.35 -33.88
CA GLU A 523 12.41 -1.03 -34.33
C GLU A 523 11.44 -1.21 -35.50
N TRP A 524 10.27 -0.60 -35.44
CA TRP A 524 9.31 -0.59 -36.53
C TRP A 524 9.89 0.02 -37.82
N ASN A 525 10.55 1.18 -37.70
CA ASN A 525 11.20 1.82 -38.83
C ASN A 525 12.34 0.96 -39.42
N ARG A 526 13.11 0.24 -38.59
CA ARG A 526 14.13 -0.71 -39.06
C ARG A 526 13.50 -1.87 -39.84
N ILE A 527 12.40 -2.43 -39.34
CA ILE A 527 11.69 -3.51 -40.05
C ILE A 527 11.20 -3.03 -41.40
N LEU A 528 10.66 -1.82 -41.51
CA LEU A 528 10.25 -1.24 -42.78
C LEU A 528 11.43 -1.02 -43.72
N GLU A 529 12.58 -0.56 -43.23
CA GLU A 529 13.81 -0.42 -44.01
C GLU A 529 14.34 -1.78 -44.51
N GLU A 530 14.32 -2.81 -43.67
CA GLU A 530 14.74 -4.16 -44.02
C GLU A 530 13.79 -4.80 -45.05
N GLN A 531 12.47 -4.59 -44.91
CA GLN A 531 11.49 -5.06 -45.89
C GLN A 531 11.67 -4.37 -47.24
N ALA A 532 11.89 -3.05 -47.25
CA ALA A 532 12.15 -2.32 -48.47
C ALA A 532 13.42 -2.82 -49.19
N GLN A 533 14.47 -3.14 -48.45
CA GLN A 533 15.72 -3.71 -48.99
C GLN A 533 15.48 -5.12 -49.54
N LEU A 534 14.68 -5.96 -48.89
CA LEU A 534 14.33 -7.31 -49.35
C LEU A 534 13.47 -7.25 -50.60
N ASP A 535 12.53 -6.32 -50.69
CA ASP A 535 11.69 -6.12 -51.87
C ASP A 535 12.53 -5.61 -53.06
N GLU A 536 13.52 -4.75 -52.84
CA GLU A 536 14.45 -4.27 -53.86
C GLU A 536 15.35 -5.39 -54.38
N VAL A 537 15.84 -6.28 -53.50
CA VAL A 537 16.65 -7.45 -53.86
C VAL A 537 15.78 -8.50 -54.62
N THR A 538 14.55 -8.71 -54.18
CA THR A 538 13.62 -9.66 -54.82
C THR A 538 13.17 -9.13 -56.19
N ALA A 539 12.89 -7.83 -56.29
CA ALA A 539 12.55 -7.19 -57.57
C ALA A 539 13.73 -7.21 -58.58
N GLY A 540 14.97 -7.11 -58.05
CA GLY A 540 16.19 -7.25 -58.86
C GLY A 540 16.51 -8.69 -59.29
N ALA A 541 16.11 -9.68 -58.49
CA ALA A 541 16.35 -11.09 -58.75
C ALA A 541 15.30 -11.74 -59.71
N LEU A 542 14.04 -11.24 -59.67
CA LEU A 542 12.97 -11.76 -60.55
C LEU A 542 13.30 -11.68 -62.05
N PRO A 543 13.90 -10.61 -62.61
CA PRO A 543 14.29 -10.59 -64.01
C PRO A 543 15.42 -11.58 -64.35
N GLN A 544 16.35 -11.83 -63.40
CA GLN A 544 17.44 -12.79 -63.63
C GLN A 544 16.96 -14.24 -63.58
N LEU A 545 16.07 -14.57 -62.66
CA LEU A 545 15.44 -15.90 -62.59
C LEU A 545 14.52 -16.16 -63.77
N ALA A 546 13.83 -15.16 -64.30
CA ALA A 546 13.05 -15.29 -65.52
C ALA A 546 13.91 -15.50 -66.77
N GLN A 547 15.11 -14.86 -66.82
CA GLN A 547 16.09 -15.12 -67.91
C GLN A 547 16.72 -16.50 -67.78
N GLU A 548 17.05 -16.99 -66.58
CA GLU A 548 17.57 -18.35 -66.38
C GLU A 548 16.53 -19.43 -66.67
N LEU A 549 15.24 -19.19 -66.41
CA LEU A 549 14.14 -20.10 -66.78
C LEU A 549 13.88 -20.12 -68.28
N ASP A 550 13.91 -18.96 -68.97
CA ASP A 550 13.81 -18.88 -70.42
C ASP A 550 15.01 -19.54 -71.12
N GLU A 551 16.24 -19.44 -70.56
CA GLU A 551 17.41 -20.15 -71.10
C GLU A 551 17.32 -21.67 -70.88
N GLN A 552 16.78 -22.15 -69.75
CA GLN A 552 16.55 -23.60 -69.51
C GLN A 552 15.43 -24.17 -70.36
N GLU A 553 14.32 -23.46 -70.66
CA GLU A 553 13.29 -23.91 -71.59
C GLU A 553 13.80 -24.00 -73.03
N ILE A 554 14.75 -23.15 -73.42
CA ILE A 554 15.39 -23.18 -74.72
C ILE A 554 16.38 -24.36 -74.86
N GLU A 555 17.08 -24.74 -73.78
CA GLU A 555 17.93 -25.95 -73.80
C GLU A 555 17.15 -27.23 -73.72
N ASP A 556 16.00 -27.32 -73.03
CA ASP A 556 15.14 -28.51 -72.97
C ASP A 556 14.32 -28.76 -74.27
N GLU A 557 14.06 -27.72 -75.06
CA GLU A 557 13.46 -27.90 -76.39
C GLU A 557 14.44 -28.42 -77.43
N GLN A 558 15.75 -28.34 -77.24
CA GLN A 558 16.76 -28.84 -78.15
C GLN A 558 17.20 -30.30 -77.91
N GLU A 559 16.80 -30.93 -76.81
CA GLU A 559 17.15 -32.29 -76.43
C GLU A 559 15.96 -33.30 -76.52
N ARG A 560 14.86 -33.03 -77.19
CA ARG A 560 13.79 -34.05 -77.40
C ARG A 560 14.09 -34.93 -78.60
N PRO A 561 14.37 -36.24 -78.43
CA PRO A 561 14.38 -37.21 -79.48
C PRO A 561 12.91 -37.57 -79.85
N GLU A 562 12.61 -37.60 -81.14
CA GLU A 562 11.41 -38.17 -81.69
C GLU A 562 11.26 -39.64 -81.28
N GLU A 563 10.21 -39.99 -80.55
CA GLU A 563 9.77 -41.40 -80.49
C GLU A 563 8.31 -41.53 -80.80
N THR A 564 8.12 -42.46 -81.73
CA THR A 564 7.00 -42.91 -82.47
C THR A 564 5.91 -43.56 -81.61
N ASP A 565 4.69 -43.44 -82.11
CA ASP A 565 3.46 -44.15 -81.73
C ASP A 565 3.67 -45.65 -81.53
N GLU A 566 3.13 -46.23 -80.47
CA GLU A 566 2.45 -47.53 -80.51
C GLU A 566 1.43 -47.67 -79.35
N GLU A 567 0.25 -48.14 -79.79
CA GLU A 567 -0.96 -48.46 -79.07
C GLU A 567 -0.77 -49.52 -77.97
N ALA A 568 -1.54 -49.48 -76.91
CA ALA A 568 -2.56 -50.49 -76.56
C ALA A 568 -2.93 -50.58 -75.12
N SER A 569 -4.17 -50.35 -74.87
CA SER A 569 -5.14 -51.14 -74.07
C SER A 569 -4.88 -51.50 -72.62
N GLY A 570 -5.81 -51.06 -71.86
CA GLY A 570 -6.61 -51.95 -71.01
C GLY A 570 -6.16 -52.25 -69.58
N SER A 571 -6.82 -51.81 -68.65
CA SER A 571 -7.77 -52.59 -67.85
C SER A 571 -8.12 -51.88 -66.49
N GLU A 572 -9.38 -51.88 -66.29
CA GLU A 572 -10.12 -51.60 -65.07
C GLU A 572 -9.70 -52.49 -63.90
N HIS A 573 -9.82 -51.92 -62.71
CA HIS A 573 -10.40 -52.53 -61.48
C HIS A 573 -10.42 -51.43 -60.40
N LYS A 574 -11.53 -50.95 -60.03
CA LYS A 574 -12.64 -51.29 -59.12
C LYS A 574 -12.21 -51.83 -57.74
N ASP A 575 -12.85 -51.17 -56.82
CA ASP A 575 -13.43 -51.60 -55.51
C ASP A 575 -12.47 -51.66 -54.37
N GLU A 576 -12.78 -51.36 -53.16
CA GLU A 576 -14.00 -51.17 -52.34
C GLU A 576 -13.58 -50.75 -50.96
N HIS A 577 -14.42 -49.97 -50.36
CA HIS A 577 -14.91 -50.03 -48.95
C HIS A 577 -13.98 -50.53 -47.84
N ASP A 578 -13.86 -49.78 -46.79
CA ASP A 578 -14.66 -49.96 -45.57
C ASP A 578 -14.44 -48.84 -44.55
N GLY A 579 -15.55 -48.37 -44.05
CA GLY A 579 -15.65 -47.51 -42.92
C GLY A 579 -15.65 -48.33 -41.62
N GLU A 580 -15.30 -47.70 -40.58
CA GLU A 580 -15.81 -48.03 -39.23
C GLU A 580 -15.88 -46.79 -38.36
N ASP A 581 -17.11 -46.42 -38.07
CA ASP A 581 -17.54 -45.67 -36.91
C ASP A 581 -17.19 -46.39 -35.64
N VAL A 582 -16.73 -45.70 -34.62
CA VAL A 582 -17.07 -46.02 -33.23
C VAL A 582 -17.26 -44.73 -32.41
N GLU A 583 -18.46 -44.63 -31.96
CA GLU A 583 -19.07 -43.78 -30.94
C GLU A 583 -18.36 -43.68 -29.59
N ARG A 584 -18.57 -42.50 -29.00
CA ARG A 584 -19.02 -42.22 -27.58
C ARG A 584 -18.34 -42.94 -26.40
N ASP A 585 -17.95 -42.22 -25.40
CA ASP A 585 -18.72 -41.74 -24.23
C ASP A 585 -17.81 -41.20 -23.11
N ILE A 586 -18.39 -40.24 -22.43
CA ILE A 586 -18.20 -39.62 -21.10
C ILE A 586 -17.24 -38.45 -21.02
#